data_0dddce02cbe00b32f0eb51e2518db4d5
#
_entry.id   0dddce02cbe00b32f0eb51e2518db4d5
#
_cell.length_a   1.000
_cell.length_b   1.000
_cell.length_c   1.000
_cell.angle_alpha   90.00
_cell.angle_beta   90.00
_cell.angle_gamma   90.00
#
_symmetry.space_group_name_H-M   'P 1'
#
loop_
_entity.id
_entity.type
_entity.pdbx_description
1 polymer ?
#
loop_
_entity_poly.entity_id
_entity_poly.type
_entity_poly.pdbx_seq_one_letter_code
_entity_poly.pdbx_strand_id
1 'polypeptide(L)'
;KKVVASKIAFKNAVYEMGHNIDPKRIVTFPSGIIDEDTLNSHLKYKNRKDKCLIYFKKRPSGDLEKVTNLLKDKNIDYEIFHYGQYANKDLIRSALNSKFGIFMSRPETQGFAAQELLSCNIPLIVWDQKTNYYEDLILSGTTMSYWSNDCGLMVDTFEELKFQLDVFVENLHKFQPINLIKEHLTYEKFKKNLKYEFEHF
;
A
#
# COMPACT_ATOMS: atom_id res chain seq x y z
N LYS A 1 23.29 -14.18 -4.69
CA LYS A 1 21.81 -14.10 -4.51
C LYS A 1 21.24 -12.87 -5.21
N LYS A 2 19.92 -12.87 -5.47
CA LYS A 2 19.17 -11.72 -5.96
C LYS A 2 18.11 -11.36 -4.91
N VAL A 3 17.86 -10.07 -4.71
CA VAL A 3 16.82 -9.59 -3.79
C VAL A 3 15.56 -9.25 -4.60
N VAL A 4 14.41 -9.68 -4.12
CA VAL A 4 13.11 -9.25 -4.62
C VAL A 4 12.29 -8.63 -3.48
N ALA A 5 11.46 -7.66 -3.83
CA ALA A 5 10.79 -6.82 -2.83
C ALA A 5 9.67 -7.53 -2.06
N SER A 6 9.08 -8.61 -2.60
CA SER A 6 7.93 -9.27 -1.97
C SER A 6 7.78 -10.73 -2.41
N LYS A 7 6.96 -11.48 -1.66
CA LYS A 7 6.62 -12.87 -1.98
C LYS A 7 5.94 -13.01 -3.35
N ILE A 8 5.11 -12.04 -3.74
CA ILE A 8 4.46 -12.05 -5.06
C ILE A 8 5.47 -11.81 -6.18
N ALA A 9 6.44 -10.89 -5.98
CA ALA A 9 7.53 -10.68 -6.92
C ALA A 9 8.42 -11.92 -7.05
N PHE A 10 8.66 -12.64 -5.95
CA PHE A 10 9.37 -13.92 -5.95
C PHE A 10 8.60 -14.96 -6.76
N LYS A 11 7.30 -15.15 -6.49
CA LYS A 11 6.45 -16.10 -7.18
C LYS A 11 6.45 -15.85 -8.69
N ASN A 12 6.25 -14.61 -9.10
CA ASN A 12 6.23 -14.23 -10.51
C ASN A 12 7.59 -14.51 -11.18
N ALA A 13 8.70 -14.10 -10.57
CA ALA A 13 10.02 -14.28 -11.14
C ALA A 13 10.43 -15.75 -11.29
N VAL A 14 10.03 -16.60 -10.35
CA VAL A 14 10.45 -18.02 -10.32
C VAL A 14 9.51 -18.92 -11.08
N TYR A 15 8.20 -18.72 -10.94
CA TYR A 15 7.20 -19.69 -11.39
C TYR A 15 6.32 -19.22 -12.55
N GLU A 16 6.05 -17.92 -12.66
CA GLU A 16 5.05 -17.44 -13.63
C GLU A 16 5.65 -16.85 -14.90
N MET A 17 6.86 -16.26 -14.81
CA MET A 17 7.53 -15.64 -15.98
C MET A 17 8.39 -16.62 -16.81
N GLY A 18 8.41 -17.89 -16.47
CA GLY A 18 9.15 -18.91 -17.22
C GLY A 18 10.69 -18.75 -17.15
N HIS A 19 11.21 -17.92 -16.27
CA HIS A 19 12.66 -17.78 -16.09
C HIS A 19 13.23 -19.00 -15.36
N ASN A 20 14.29 -19.58 -15.91
CA ASN A 20 15.03 -20.67 -15.26
C ASN A 20 15.93 -20.09 -14.15
N ILE A 21 15.31 -19.71 -13.04
CA ILE A 21 15.99 -19.12 -11.88
C ILE A 21 15.93 -20.12 -10.71
N ASP A 22 17.09 -20.48 -10.17
CA ASP A 22 17.15 -21.28 -8.93
C ASP A 22 16.55 -20.48 -7.76
N PRO A 23 15.44 -20.96 -7.15
CA PRO A 23 14.79 -20.27 -6.02
C PRO A 23 15.72 -20.01 -4.84
N LYS A 24 16.72 -20.89 -4.61
CA LYS A 24 17.69 -20.75 -3.52
C LYS A 24 18.61 -19.54 -3.67
N ARG A 25 18.68 -18.95 -4.85
CA ARG A 25 19.45 -17.76 -5.15
C ARG A 25 18.69 -16.45 -4.98
N ILE A 26 17.43 -16.53 -4.59
CA ILE A 26 16.57 -15.36 -4.38
C ILE A 26 16.23 -15.24 -2.91
N VAL A 27 16.39 -14.03 -2.37
CA VAL A 27 15.91 -13.64 -1.05
C VAL A 27 14.83 -12.61 -1.17
N THR A 28 13.86 -12.63 -0.25
CA THR A 28 12.70 -11.75 -0.29
C THR A 28 12.64 -10.92 0.98
N PHE A 29 12.85 -9.62 0.84
CA PHE A 29 12.55 -8.63 1.87
C PHE A 29 12.29 -7.25 1.26
N PRO A 30 11.45 -6.41 1.89
CA PRO A 30 11.13 -5.08 1.39
C PRO A 30 12.31 -4.14 1.55
N SER A 31 12.39 -3.14 0.69
CA SER A 31 13.19 -1.95 0.95
C SER A 31 12.60 -1.15 2.11
N GLY A 32 13.43 -0.55 2.94
CA GLY A 32 12.98 0.42 3.93
C GLY A 32 12.45 1.68 3.25
N ILE A 33 11.45 2.30 3.86
CA ILE A 33 10.78 3.49 3.29
C ILE A 33 10.92 4.74 4.17
N ILE A 34 11.24 4.57 5.45
CA ILE A 34 11.24 5.67 6.42
C ILE A 34 12.24 5.39 7.55
N ASP A 35 12.85 6.44 8.06
CA ASP A 35 13.61 6.40 9.30
C ASP A 35 12.71 6.56 10.54
N GLU A 36 13.23 6.18 11.70
CA GLU A 36 12.47 6.22 12.95
C GLU A 36 12.10 7.65 13.41
N ASP A 37 12.94 8.64 13.14
CA ASP A 37 12.69 10.03 13.55
C ASP A 37 11.53 10.62 12.74
N THR A 38 11.54 10.44 11.43
CA THR A 38 10.44 10.85 10.55
C THR A 38 9.15 10.12 10.92
N LEU A 39 9.22 8.81 11.17
CA LEU A 39 8.07 8.00 11.60
C LEU A 39 7.47 8.51 12.91
N ASN A 40 8.31 8.83 13.90
CA ASN A 40 7.87 9.38 15.17
C ASN A 40 7.26 10.79 15.01
N SER A 41 7.74 11.60 14.06
CA SER A 41 7.14 12.90 13.73
C SER A 41 5.73 12.75 13.16
N HIS A 42 5.48 11.76 12.28
CA HIS A 42 4.15 11.46 11.75
C HIS A 42 3.17 11.08 12.87
N LEU A 43 3.61 10.30 13.86
CA LEU A 43 2.76 9.88 14.99
C LEU A 43 2.35 11.02 15.93
N LYS A 44 3.11 12.11 15.97
CA LYS A 44 2.76 13.29 16.76
C LYS A 44 1.62 14.10 16.15
N TYR A 45 1.31 13.88 14.88
CA TYR A 45 0.26 14.63 14.19
C TYR A 45 -1.12 14.18 14.64
N LYS A 46 -1.91 15.10 15.22
CA LYS A 46 -3.23 14.81 15.83
C LYS A 46 -4.41 15.45 15.09
N ASN A 47 -4.17 16.44 14.22
CA ASN A 47 -5.21 17.29 13.66
C ASN A 47 -5.73 16.76 12.30
N ARG A 48 -6.27 15.53 12.27
CA ARG A 48 -6.87 14.99 11.05
C ARG A 48 -8.21 15.63 10.77
N LYS A 49 -8.41 16.01 9.52
CA LYS A 49 -9.68 16.51 9.00
C LYS A 49 -10.58 15.34 8.64
N ASP A 50 -11.88 15.59 8.61
CA ASP A 50 -12.90 14.61 8.18
C ASP A 50 -12.92 14.51 6.66
N LYS A 51 -11.85 13.98 6.09
CA LYS A 51 -11.72 13.77 4.65
C LYS A 51 -11.02 12.46 4.33
N CYS A 52 -11.29 11.93 3.13
CA CYS A 52 -10.69 10.77 2.53
C CYS A 52 -9.55 11.18 1.57
N LEU A 53 -8.44 10.45 1.58
CA LEU A 53 -7.43 10.52 0.53
C LEU A 53 -7.67 9.39 -0.46
N ILE A 54 -7.80 9.68 -1.76
CA ILE A 54 -7.87 8.69 -2.82
C ILE A 54 -6.52 8.65 -3.54
N TYR A 55 -5.87 7.48 -3.56
CA TYR A 55 -4.72 7.24 -4.43
C TYR A 55 -5.14 6.43 -5.64
N PHE A 56 -4.86 6.94 -6.83
CA PHE A 56 -5.30 6.34 -8.08
C PHE A 56 -4.14 6.10 -9.05
N LYS A 57 -3.91 4.82 -9.42
CA LYS A 57 -2.81 4.43 -10.31
C LYS A 57 -3.23 3.37 -11.32
N LYS A 58 -3.17 3.73 -12.60
CA LYS A 58 -3.28 2.80 -13.74
C LYS A 58 -4.52 1.88 -13.71
N ARG A 59 -5.64 2.34 -13.19
CA ARG A 59 -6.94 1.67 -13.24
C ARG A 59 -7.87 2.34 -14.23
N PRO A 60 -8.98 1.68 -14.66
CA PRO A 60 -10.01 2.32 -15.46
C PRO A 60 -10.58 3.57 -14.78
N SER A 61 -10.79 4.64 -15.53
CA SER A 61 -11.36 5.89 -14.99
C SER A 61 -12.74 5.71 -14.35
N GLY A 62 -13.54 4.79 -14.88
CA GLY A 62 -14.84 4.45 -14.31
C GLY A 62 -14.78 3.88 -12.88
N ASP A 63 -13.64 3.28 -12.47
CA ASP A 63 -13.44 2.85 -11.09
C ASP A 63 -13.32 4.06 -10.14
N LEU A 64 -12.59 5.10 -10.59
CA LEU A 64 -12.46 6.34 -9.84
C LEU A 64 -13.80 7.06 -9.71
N GLU A 65 -14.56 7.12 -10.82
CA GLU A 65 -15.89 7.75 -10.84
C GLU A 65 -16.85 7.06 -9.85
N LYS A 66 -16.88 5.73 -9.82
CA LYS A 66 -17.70 4.98 -8.84
C LYS A 66 -17.36 5.36 -7.40
N VAL A 67 -16.05 5.43 -7.06
CA VAL A 67 -15.61 5.77 -5.69
C VAL A 67 -15.93 7.22 -5.35
N THR A 68 -15.67 8.16 -6.26
CA THR A 68 -15.97 9.59 -6.01
C THR A 68 -17.46 9.85 -5.86
N ASN A 69 -18.30 9.18 -6.65
CA ASN A 69 -19.76 9.30 -6.51
C ASN A 69 -20.22 8.73 -5.17
N LEU A 70 -19.71 7.56 -4.75
CA LEU A 70 -20.01 6.99 -3.44
C LEU A 70 -19.64 7.94 -2.29
N LEU A 71 -18.48 8.58 -2.33
CA LEU A 71 -18.06 9.53 -1.29
C LEU A 71 -18.94 10.80 -1.29
N LYS A 72 -19.33 11.30 -2.47
CA LYS A 72 -20.28 12.42 -2.59
C LYS A 72 -21.64 12.09 -1.99
N ASP A 73 -22.20 10.91 -2.32
CA ASP A 73 -23.49 10.45 -1.80
C ASP A 73 -23.49 10.35 -0.27
N LYS A 74 -22.32 10.10 0.31
CA LYS A 74 -22.11 10.01 1.77
C LYS A 74 -21.65 11.32 2.42
N ASN A 75 -21.56 12.42 1.66
CA ASN A 75 -21.03 13.72 2.11
C ASN A 75 -19.64 13.62 2.75
N ILE A 76 -18.76 12.77 2.20
CA ILE A 76 -17.36 12.64 2.64
C ILE A 76 -16.48 13.47 1.72
N ASP A 77 -15.79 14.46 2.27
CA ASP A 77 -14.79 15.23 1.55
C ASP A 77 -13.62 14.35 1.12
N TYR A 78 -13.05 14.58 -0.06
CA TYR A 78 -11.94 13.80 -0.55
C TYR A 78 -10.92 14.63 -1.35
N GLU A 79 -9.71 14.11 -1.42
CA GLU A 79 -8.64 14.62 -2.27
C GLU A 79 -8.04 13.47 -3.09
N ILE A 80 -7.80 13.69 -4.40
CA ILE A 80 -7.35 12.66 -5.31
C ILE A 80 -5.88 12.89 -5.68
N PHE A 81 -5.07 11.83 -5.56
CA PHE A 81 -3.70 11.78 -6.01
C PHE A 81 -3.56 10.82 -7.20
N HIS A 82 -3.36 11.38 -8.37
CA HIS A 82 -3.06 10.60 -9.58
C HIS A 82 -1.57 10.27 -9.64
N TYR A 83 -1.25 9.00 -9.83
CA TYR A 83 0.14 8.56 -9.98
C TYR A 83 0.92 9.39 -11.02
N GLY A 84 2.09 9.88 -10.62
CA GLY A 84 2.96 10.70 -11.45
C GLY A 84 2.54 12.15 -11.62
N GLN A 85 1.49 12.63 -10.93
CA GLN A 85 0.97 14.00 -11.03
C GLN A 85 1.02 14.76 -9.70
N TYR A 86 1.86 14.35 -8.75
CA TYR A 86 2.00 14.99 -7.44
C TYR A 86 3.44 14.94 -6.96
N ALA A 87 3.81 15.85 -6.06
CA ALA A 87 5.04 15.74 -5.31
C ALA A 87 4.81 14.88 -4.06
N ASN A 88 5.76 14.02 -3.71
CA ASN A 88 5.65 13.12 -2.55
C ASN A 88 5.28 13.85 -1.25
N LYS A 89 5.88 15.03 -1.00
CA LYS A 89 5.56 15.86 0.16
C LYS A 89 4.07 16.25 0.25
N ASP A 90 3.38 16.39 -0.87
CA ASP A 90 1.97 16.75 -0.91
C ASP A 90 1.09 15.54 -0.57
N LEU A 91 1.47 14.35 -1.04
CA LEU A 91 0.84 13.09 -0.66
C LEU A 91 0.93 12.86 0.86
N ILE A 92 2.13 12.99 1.44
CA ILE A 92 2.38 12.83 2.88
C ILE A 92 1.57 13.86 3.68
N ARG A 93 1.60 15.15 3.28
CA ARG A 93 0.82 16.19 3.93
C ARG A 93 -0.68 15.90 3.91
N SER A 94 -1.21 15.45 2.79
CA SER A 94 -2.61 15.07 2.69
C SER A 94 -2.93 13.85 3.55
N ALA A 95 -2.06 12.83 3.58
CA ALA A 95 -2.23 11.65 4.42
C ALA A 95 -2.27 12.00 5.91
N LEU A 96 -1.36 12.86 6.37
CA LEU A 96 -1.37 13.34 7.77
C LEU A 96 -2.66 14.12 8.11
N ASN A 97 -3.28 14.79 7.15
CA ASN A 97 -4.49 15.57 7.34
C ASN A 97 -5.79 14.78 7.09
N SER A 98 -5.74 13.54 6.59
CA SER A 98 -6.92 12.73 6.28
C SER A 98 -7.20 11.71 7.38
N LYS A 99 -8.48 11.36 7.59
CA LYS A 99 -8.87 10.31 8.54
C LYS A 99 -8.60 8.92 8.02
N PHE A 100 -8.79 8.70 6.72
CA PHE A 100 -8.56 7.42 6.05
C PHE A 100 -8.23 7.63 4.57
N GLY A 101 -7.82 6.56 3.91
CA GLY A 101 -7.59 6.58 2.47
C GLY A 101 -8.25 5.42 1.74
N ILE A 102 -8.53 5.63 0.44
CA ILE A 102 -8.92 4.59 -0.51
C ILE A 102 -7.78 4.42 -1.50
N PHE A 103 -7.18 3.24 -1.53
CA PHE A 103 -6.02 2.94 -2.36
C PHE A 103 -6.43 2.09 -3.56
N MET A 104 -6.26 2.65 -4.75
CA MET A 104 -6.68 2.06 -6.01
C MET A 104 -5.49 2.00 -6.97
N SER A 105 -4.77 0.89 -7.00
CA SER A 105 -3.65 0.66 -7.90
C SER A 105 -3.80 -0.67 -8.64
N ARG A 106 -3.04 -0.83 -9.74
CA ARG A 106 -2.70 -2.15 -10.26
C ARG A 106 -1.79 -2.88 -9.27
N PRO A 107 -1.58 -4.20 -9.43
CA PRO A 107 -0.66 -4.95 -8.60
C PRO A 107 0.72 -4.31 -8.51
N GLU A 108 1.25 -4.31 -7.30
CA GLU A 108 2.54 -3.69 -6.96
C GLU A 108 3.54 -4.73 -6.48
N THR A 109 4.81 -4.59 -6.84
CA THR A 109 5.87 -5.45 -6.31
C THR A 109 6.21 -5.15 -4.86
N GLN A 110 6.21 -3.87 -4.47
CA GLN A 110 6.35 -3.43 -3.08
C GLN A 110 5.26 -2.45 -2.66
N GLY A 111 4.89 -1.48 -3.51
CA GLY A 111 3.84 -0.51 -3.23
C GLY A 111 4.30 0.66 -2.36
N PHE A 112 5.36 1.37 -2.75
CA PHE A 112 5.93 2.48 -1.96
C PHE A 112 4.89 3.52 -1.53
N ALA A 113 4.06 4.01 -2.46
CA ALA A 113 3.05 5.02 -2.12
C ALA A 113 2.08 4.55 -1.03
N ALA A 114 1.64 3.29 -1.08
CA ALA A 114 0.79 2.72 -0.04
C ALA A 114 1.51 2.65 1.31
N GLN A 115 2.78 2.22 1.32
CA GLN A 115 3.59 2.14 2.53
C GLN A 115 3.85 3.53 3.12
N GLU A 116 4.06 4.54 2.28
CA GLU A 116 4.18 5.94 2.70
C GLU A 116 2.90 6.44 3.37
N LEU A 117 1.72 6.11 2.81
CA LEU A 117 0.44 6.41 3.45
C LEU A 117 0.31 5.72 4.82
N LEU A 118 0.62 4.42 4.89
CA LEU A 118 0.59 3.66 6.15
C LEU A 118 1.59 4.21 7.18
N SER A 119 2.74 4.76 6.75
CA SER A 119 3.70 5.41 7.64
C SER A 119 3.16 6.68 8.29
N CYS A 120 2.17 7.32 7.68
CA CYS A 120 1.40 8.40 8.28
C CYS A 120 0.34 7.91 9.28
N ASN A 121 0.29 6.61 9.55
CA ASN A 121 -0.73 5.94 10.37
C ASN A 121 -2.17 6.22 9.90
N ILE A 122 -2.38 6.29 8.58
CA ILE A 122 -3.70 6.45 7.97
C ILE A 122 -4.25 5.08 7.59
N PRO A 123 -5.41 4.65 8.13
CA PRO A 123 -6.06 3.42 7.71
C PRO A 123 -6.50 3.48 6.24
N LEU A 124 -6.39 2.36 5.53
CA LEU A 124 -6.75 2.28 4.12
C LEU A 124 -7.86 1.27 3.86
N ILE A 125 -8.79 1.62 2.97
CA ILE A 125 -9.52 0.62 2.18
C ILE A 125 -8.75 0.44 0.88
N VAL A 126 -8.30 -0.79 0.63
CA VAL A 126 -7.60 -1.15 -0.61
C VAL A 126 -8.57 -1.90 -1.51
N TRP A 127 -8.87 -1.33 -2.67
CA TRP A 127 -9.57 -2.09 -3.71
C TRP A 127 -8.54 -2.91 -4.48
N ASP A 128 -8.36 -4.16 -4.06
CA ASP A 128 -7.31 -5.04 -4.52
C ASP A 128 -7.52 -5.50 -5.96
N GLN A 129 -6.43 -5.77 -6.66
CA GLN A 129 -6.41 -6.38 -7.97
C GLN A 129 -5.49 -7.60 -7.94
N LYS A 130 -6.07 -8.79 -8.18
CA LYS A 130 -5.37 -10.08 -8.05
C LYS A 130 -4.50 -10.46 -9.25
N THR A 131 -4.66 -9.76 -10.37
CA THR A 131 -3.98 -10.09 -11.62
C THR A 131 -3.19 -8.91 -12.17
N ASN A 132 -2.02 -9.21 -12.68
CA ASN A 132 -1.19 -8.27 -13.43
C ASN A 132 -0.97 -8.79 -14.84
N TYR A 133 -0.97 -7.89 -15.81
CA TYR A 133 -0.71 -8.22 -17.21
C TYR A 133 0.70 -7.73 -17.56
N TYR A 134 1.54 -8.65 -17.99
CA TYR A 134 2.90 -8.37 -18.42
C TYR A 134 3.15 -9.05 -19.76
N GLU A 135 3.30 -8.25 -20.82
CA GLU A 135 3.30 -8.74 -22.20
C GLU A 135 2.08 -9.64 -22.44
N ASP A 136 2.28 -10.88 -22.89
CA ASP A 136 1.21 -11.86 -23.15
C ASP A 136 0.90 -12.74 -21.90
N LEU A 137 1.50 -12.43 -20.75
CA LEU A 137 1.33 -13.21 -19.52
C LEU A 137 0.30 -12.60 -18.60
N ILE A 138 -0.50 -13.46 -17.97
CA ILE A 138 -1.36 -13.11 -16.84
C ILE A 138 -0.66 -13.62 -15.56
N LEU A 139 -0.16 -12.68 -14.76
CA LEU A 139 0.57 -12.98 -13.54
C LEU A 139 -0.31 -12.80 -12.31
N SER A 140 -0.06 -13.58 -11.27
CA SER A 140 -0.65 -13.34 -9.95
C SER A 140 -0.22 -11.97 -9.42
N GLY A 141 -1.13 -11.26 -8.75
CA GLY A 141 -0.87 -9.93 -8.23
C GLY A 141 -1.62 -9.62 -6.94
N THR A 142 -1.25 -8.52 -6.36
CA THR A 142 -2.01 -7.83 -5.31
C THR A 142 -1.63 -6.35 -5.33
N THR A 143 -2.57 -5.50 -5.06
CA THR A 143 -2.34 -4.05 -4.91
C THR A 143 -1.45 -3.75 -3.70
N MET A 144 -1.47 -4.64 -2.68
CA MET A 144 -0.71 -4.50 -1.44
C MET A 144 0.13 -5.73 -1.15
N SER A 145 1.42 -5.67 -1.46
CA SER A 145 2.36 -6.79 -1.22
C SER A 145 2.73 -6.99 0.26
N TYR A 146 2.58 -5.95 1.08
CA TYR A 146 2.74 -5.97 2.53
C TYR A 146 1.49 -5.43 3.19
N TRP A 147 0.81 -6.28 3.95
CA TRP A 147 -0.46 -5.97 4.57
C TRP A 147 -0.65 -6.72 5.89
N SER A 148 -1.32 -6.07 6.82
CA SER A 148 -1.89 -6.70 8.02
C SER A 148 -3.29 -6.12 8.29
N ASN A 149 -4.07 -6.78 9.11
CA ASN A 149 -5.40 -6.29 9.49
C ASN A 149 -5.35 -4.95 10.25
N ASP A 150 -4.20 -4.59 10.80
CA ASP A 150 -3.98 -3.28 11.43
C ASP A 150 -4.01 -2.13 10.41
N CYS A 151 -3.79 -2.43 9.12
CA CYS A 151 -3.71 -1.40 8.07
C CYS A 151 -5.08 -0.90 7.59
N GLY A 152 -6.15 -1.65 7.82
CA GLY A 152 -7.47 -1.35 7.32
C GLY A 152 -8.18 -2.54 6.68
N LEU A 153 -8.83 -2.34 5.55
CA LEU A 153 -9.57 -3.37 4.81
C LEU A 153 -9.02 -3.57 3.40
N MET A 154 -8.97 -4.83 2.94
CA MET A 154 -8.79 -5.17 1.53
C MET A 154 -10.11 -5.73 1.00
N VAL A 155 -10.56 -5.21 -0.13
CA VAL A 155 -11.78 -5.61 -0.82
C VAL A 155 -11.48 -5.94 -2.28
N ASP A 156 -12.17 -6.92 -2.85
CA ASP A 156 -11.93 -7.38 -4.22
C ASP A 156 -12.85 -6.70 -5.23
N THR A 157 -13.99 -6.15 -4.78
CA THR A 157 -15.02 -5.54 -5.64
C THR A 157 -15.45 -4.16 -5.15
N PHE A 158 -16.02 -3.36 -6.07
CA PHE A 158 -16.63 -2.09 -5.69
C PHE A 158 -17.83 -2.27 -4.75
N GLU A 159 -18.57 -3.34 -4.92
CA GLU A 159 -19.76 -3.62 -4.07
C GLU A 159 -19.33 -3.92 -2.62
N GLU A 160 -18.24 -4.66 -2.44
CA GLU A 160 -17.64 -4.84 -1.10
C GLU A 160 -17.16 -3.53 -0.51
N LEU A 161 -16.46 -2.69 -1.29
CA LEU A 161 -16.03 -1.36 -0.83
C LEU A 161 -17.21 -0.54 -0.37
N LYS A 162 -18.26 -0.46 -1.18
CA LYS A 162 -19.51 0.27 -0.88
C LYS A 162 -20.17 -0.23 0.40
N PHE A 163 -20.25 -1.55 0.57
CA PHE A 163 -20.86 -2.18 1.74
C PHE A 163 -20.06 -1.96 3.01
N GLN A 164 -18.72 -2.02 2.93
CA GLN A 164 -17.85 -1.94 4.08
C GLN A 164 -17.50 -0.50 4.51
N LEU A 165 -17.71 0.49 3.66
CA LEU A 165 -17.22 1.86 3.90
C LEU A 165 -17.73 2.47 5.22
N ASP A 166 -19.02 2.36 5.51
CA ASP A 166 -19.59 2.96 6.72
C ASP A 166 -19.03 2.29 7.98
N VAL A 167 -19.02 0.96 8.02
CA VAL A 167 -18.47 0.19 9.13
C VAL A 167 -16.98 0.48 9.31
N PHE A 168 -16.24 0.63 8.22
CA PHE A 168 -14.83 1.00 8.27
C PHE A 168 -14.62 2.39 8.88
N VAL A 169 -15.38 3.39 8.42
CA VAL A 169 -15.27 4.77 8.93
C VAL A 169 -15.63 4.87 10.41
N GLU A 170 -16.64 4.15 10.87
CA GLU A 170 -17.01 4.08 12.29
C GLU A 170 -15.92 3.43 13.16
N ASN A 171 -15.14 2.53 12.58
CA ASN A 171 -14.14 1.73 13.30
C ASN A 171 -12.68 2.14 13.03
N LEU A 172 -12.41 3.34 12.48
CA LEU A 172 -11.05 3.81 12.18
C LEU A 172 -10.09 3.72 13.37
N HIS A 173 -10.60 3.92 14.60
CA HIS A 173 -9.82 3.86 15.84
C HIS A 173 -9.22 2.47 16.16
N LYS A 174 -9.72 1.42 15.51
CA LYS A 174 -9.25 0.03 15.70
C LYS A 174 -8.00 -0.28 14.86
N PHE A 175 -7.71 0.53 13.85
CA PHE A 175 -6.58 0.30 12.95
C PHE A 175 -5.32 1.05 13.43
N GLN A 176 -4.17 0.39 13.29
CA GLN A 176 -2.86 0.91 13.66
C GLN A 176 -1.82 0.56 12.58
N PRO A 177 -1.92 1.16 11.38
CA PRO A 177 -1.03 0.85 10.24
C PRO A 177 0.45 0.94 10.55
N ILE A 178 0.79 1.80 11.50
CA ILE A 178 2.16 2.01 11.96
C ILE A 178 2.85 0.74 12.46
N ASN A 179 2.08 -0.26 12.96
CA ASN A 179 2.63 -1.51 13.45
C ASN A 179 3.36 -2.26 12.33
N LEU A 180 2.74 -2.38 11.14
CA LEU A 180 3.35 -2.99 9.96
C LEU A 180 4.65 -2.26 9.56
N ILE A 181 4.64 -0.92 9.59
CA ILE A 181 5.80 -0.11 9.21
C ILE A 181 6.97 -0.34 10.16
N LYS A 182 6.71 -0.29 11.48
CA LYS A 182 7.73 -0.53 12.52
C LYS A 182 8.31 -1.94 12.44
N GLU A 183 7.48 -2.92 12.14
CA GLU A 183 7.90 -4.31 12.12
C GLU A 183 8.76 -4.65 10.90
N HIS A 184 8.44 -4.09 9.71
CA HIS A 184 9.00 -4.57 8.45
C HIS A 184 9.66 -3.52 7.56
N LEU A 185 9.30 -2.22 7.67
CA LEU A 185 9.50 -1.26 6.59
C LEU A 185 10.34 -0.04 6.97
N THR A 186 10.99 -0.03 8.14
CA THR A 186 11.97 1.03 8.49
C THR A 186 13.32 0.78 7.80
N TYR A 187 14.11 1.85 7.65
CA TYR A 187 15.48 1.73 7.12
C TYR A 187 16.35 0.83 8.00
N GLU A 188 16.13 0.82 9.31
CA GLU A 188 16.86 -0.01 10.27
C GLU A 188 16.57 -1.50 10.03
N LYS A 189 15.29 -1.85 9.79
CA LYS A 189 14.92 -3.24 9.44
C LYS A 189 15.53 -3.67 8.11
N PHE A 190 15.48 -2.80 7.10
CA PHE A 190 16.10 -3.07 5.81
C PHE A 190 17.61 -3.31 5.94
N LYS A 191 18.34 -2.43 6.65
CA LYS A 191 19.78 -2.56 6.89
C LYS A 191 20.12 -3.86 7.61
N LYS A 192 19.31 -4.23 8.64
CA LYS A 192 19.50 -5.48 9.37
C LYS A 192 19.34 -6.70 8.47
N ASN A 193 18.27 -6.74 7.65
CA ASN A 193 18.04 -7.84 6.72
C ASN A 193 19.16 -7.94 5.68
N LEU A 194 19.56 -6.80 5.12
CA LEU A 194 20.66 -6.75 4.15
C LEU A 194 21.96 -7.29 4.74
N LYS A 195 22.34 -6.82 5.94
CA LYS A 195 23.55 -7.29 6.64
C LYS A 195 23.49 -8.80 6.88
N TYR A 196 22.38 -9.31 7.40
CA TYR A 196 22.20 -10.75 7.63
C TYR A 196 22.41 -11.57 6.36
N GLU A 197 21.83 -11.15 5.26
CA GLU A 197 21.96 -11.85 3.97
C GLU A 197 23.38 -11.80 3.39
N PHE A 198 24.15 -10.76 3.68
CA PHE A 198 25.56 -10.66 3.25
C PHE A 198 26.55 -11.42 4.15
N GLU A 199 26.26 -11.56 5.44
CA GLU A 199 27.13 -12.27 6.39
C GLU A 199 26.97 -13.80 6.32
N HIS A 200 25.87 -14.31 5.75
CA HIS A 200 25.58 -15.74 5.64
C HIS A 200 25.66 -16.25 4.18
N PHE A 201 26.55 -15.66 3.41
CA PHE A 201 26.89 -16.07 2.05
C PHE A 201 28.03 -17.08 1.99
#